data_f6045528051804a81b4c7186dc90c6b8
#
_entry.id   f6045528051804a81b4c7186dc90c6b8
#
_cell.length_a   1.000
_cell.length_b   1.000
_cell.length_c   1.000
_cell.angle_alpha   90.00
_cell.angle_beta   90.00
_cell.angle_gamma   90.00
#
_symmetry.space_group_name_H-M   'P 1'
#
loop_
_entity.id
_entity.type
_entity.pdbx_description
1 polymer ?
#
loop_
_entity_poly.entity_id
_entity_poly.type
_entity_poly.pdbx_seq_one_letter_code
_entity_poly.pdbx_strand_id
1 'polypeptide(L)'
;MRITKDGKRKYIDLGLTAKEDQWNEETARFKKDKRVNPNHEKYNTLLNHYEERKDVILRKFAENRIDWTLNQFEEEFLGVSKRGKVYDYFLKQIDILKATNHIGNAKAYERTLHVLGKYDKKIKERLFPEVDIKYVNAFNVALEKDNCCGNTRKYYLKTLRALLNKAIKEKEASPTTYPFGSGGFEINSLEEETRKRYLLSEDLALLKDTPQDNYTLEYTRRLFLFSYHCFGVSFIDMATFTSQNIERLETGEYIVYKRYEELAKKRQNLDK
;
A
#
# COMPACT_ATOMS: atom_id res chain seq x y z
N MET A 1 -28.37 -18.26 -0.91
CA MET A 1 -29.22 -17.64 -1.97
C MET A 1 -28.96 -18.35 -3.29
N ARG A 2 -30.01 -18.65 -4.09
CA ARG A 2 -29.88 -19.25 -5.42
C ARG A 2 -30.08 -18.16 -6.48
N ILE A 3 -29.21 -18.10 -7.46
CA ILE A 3 -29.37 -17.24 -8.64
C ILE A 3 -29.34 -18.09 -9.90
N THR A 4 -30.15 -17.73 -10.89
CA THR A 4 -30.27 -18.46 -12.15
C THR A 4 -30.18 -17.48 -13.31
N LYS A 5 -29.35 -17.80 -14.31
CA LYS A 5 -29.25 -17.07 -15.59
C LYS A 5 -28.92 -18.07 -16.70
N ASP A 6 -29.58 -17.93 -17.85
CA ASP A 6 -29.36 -18.75 -19.04
C ASP A 6 -29.38 -20.28 -18.75
N GLY A 7 -30.33 -20.72 -17.92
CA GLY A 7 -30.48 -22.11 -17.52
C GLY A 7 -29.44 -22.64 -16.51
N LYS A 8 -28.40 -21.85 -16.22
CA LYS A 8 -27.37 -22.19 -15.22
C LYS A 8 -27.74 -21.66 -13.85
N ARG A 9 -27.40 -22.42 -12.81
CA ARG A 9 -27.68 -22.08 -11.40
C ARG A 9 -26.40 -21.91 -10.61
N LYS A 10 -26.39 -20.95 -9.69
CA LYS A 10 -25.31 -20.75 -8.72
C LYS A 10 -25.88 -20.52 -7.33
N TYR A 11 -25.22 -21.04 -6.32
CA TYR A 11 -25.60 -20.89 -4.92
C TYR A 11 -24.58 -20.01 -4.23
N ILE A 12 -25.05 -18.99 -3.54
CA ILE A 12 -24.23 -18.06 -2.76
C ILE A 12 -24.56 -18.30 -1.30
N ASP A 13 -23.54 -18.62 -0.50
CA ASP A 13 -23.68 -18.76 0.93
C ASP A 13 -23.85 -17.37 1.56
N LEU A 14 -24.87 -17.21 2.41
CA LEU A 14 -25.17 -15.97 3.13
C LEU A 14 -24.67 -16.00 4.59
N GLY A 15 -24.01 -17.08 5.00
CA GLY A 15 -23.57 -17.29 6.38
C GLY A 15 -24.70 -17.46 7.38
N LEU A 16 -25.91 -17.83 6.92
CA LEU A 16 -27.07 -18.09 7.75
C LEU A 16 -27.46 -19.55 7.69
N THR A 17 -27.64 -20.17 8.85
CA THR A 17 -28.08 -21.54 8.99
C THR A 17 -29.43 -21.56 9.67
N ALA A 18 -30.38 -22.33 9.12
CA ALA A 18 -31.69 -22.55 9.68
C ALA A 18 -31.95 -24.04 9.89
N LYS A 19 -32.61 -24.40 11.01
CA LYS A 19 -33.18 -25.73 11.16
C LYS A 19 -34.50 -25.77 10.39
N GLU A 20 -34.96 -26.96 10.05
CA GLU A 20 -36.22 -27.18 9.28
C GLU A 20 -37.44 -26.59 9.96
N ASP A 21 -37.51 -26.68 11.29
CA ASP A 21 -38.54 -26.09 12.12
C ASP A 21 -38.55 -24.56 12.16
N GLN A 22 -37.38 -23.93 11.89
CA GLN A 22 -37.18 -22.49 11.93
C GLN A 22 -37.43 -21.79 10.60
N TRP A 23 -37.51 -22.52 9.48
CA TRP A 23 -37.59 -21.99 8.14
C TRP A 23 -39.00 -22.16 7.54
N ASN A 24 -39.44 -21.16 6.81
CA ASN A 24 -40.65 -21.23 5.99
C ASN A 24 -40.21 -21.19 4.51
N GLU A 25 -40.48 -22.31 3.80
CA GLU A 25 -40.08 -22.47 2.40
C GLU A 25 -40.87 -21.58 1.45
N GLU A 26 -42.16 -21.33 1.73
CA GLU A 26 -43.04 -20.53 0.86
C GLU A 26 -42.59 -19.05 0.85
N THR A 27 -42.28 -18.51 2.02
CA THR A 27 -41.86 -17.12 2.17
C THR A 27 -40.36 -16.92 2.05
N ALA A 28 -39.55 -17.99 2.06
CA ALA A 28 -38.11 -17.97 2.14
C ALA A 28 -37.60 -17.08 3.30
N ARG A 29 -38.22 -17.24 4.49
CA ARG A 29 -37.91 -16.46 5.71
C ARG A 29 -37.87 -17.34 6.95
N PHE A 30 -37.22 -16.87 7.98
CA PHE A 30 -37.34 -17.46 9.31
C PHE A 30 -38.74 -17.27 9.87
N LYS A 31 -39.33 -18.33 10.43
CA LYS A 31 -40.65 -18.29 11.07
C LYS A 31 -40.67 -17.29 12.23
N LYS A 32 -41.74 -16.50 12.34
CA LYS A 32 -41.88 -15.44 13.35
C LYS A 32 -42.30 -16.02 14.72
N ASP A 33 -41.62 -17.06 15.17
CA ASP A 33 -41.83 -17.66 16.49
C ASP A 33 -40.54 -17.52 17.35
N LYS A 34 -40.63 -16.65 18.37
CA LYS A 34 -39.53 -16.41 19.31
C LYS A 34 -39.12 -17.63 20.12
N ARG A 35 -40.02 -18.60 20.28
CA ARG A 35 -39.74 -19.85 21.02
C ARG A 35 -38.83 -20.76 20.20
N VAL A 36 -39.03 -20.77 18.89
CA VAL A 36 -38.24 -21.60 17.95
C VAL A 36 -36.97 -20.90 17.52
N ASN A 37 -37.04 -19.60 17.26
CA ASN A 37 -35.89 -18.79 16.89
C ASN A 37 -35.95 -17.38 17.49
N PRO A 38 -35.29 -17.12 18.61
CA PRO A 38 -35.26 -15.79 19.25
C PRO A 38 -34.73 -14.67 18.35
N ASN A 39 -33.88 -15.00 17.36
CA ASN A 39 -33.21 -14.04 16.47
C ASN A 39 -33.91 -13.91 15.09
N HIS A 40 -35.12 -14.44 14.91
CA HIS A 40 -35.77 -14.44 13.60
C HIS A 40 -35.93 -13.04 12.98
N GLU A 41 -36.18 -12.01 13.78
CA GLU A 41 -36.32 -10.63 13.30
C GLU A 41 -34.99 -10.12 12.71
N LYS A 42 -33.89 -10.35 13.44
CA LYS A 42 -32.54 -9.97 13.00
C LYS A 42 -32.14 -10.67 11.70
N TYR A 43 -32.42 -11.97 11.61
CA TYR A 43 -32.11 -12.75 10.41
C TYR A 43 -33.00 -12.37 9.23
N ASN A 44 -34.27 -12.10 9.43
CA ASN A 44 -35.17 -11.64 8.38
C ASN A 44 -34.78 -10.22 7.89
N THR A 45 -34.40 -9.33 8.78
CA THR A 45 -33.86 -8.00 8.40
C THR A 45 -32.59 -8.14 7.54
N LEU A 46 -31.69 -9.05 7.91
CA LEU A 46 -30.50 -9.31 7.13
C LEU A 46 -30.83 -9.90 5.74
N LEU A 47 -31.83 -10.81 5.66
CA LEU A 47 -32.29 -11.35 4.38
C LEU A 47 -32.89 -10.25 3.48
N ASN A 48 -33.68 -9.33 4.05
CA ASN A 48 -34.22 -8.18 3.31
C ASN A 48 -33.10 -7.31 2.75
N HIS A 49 -32.06 -7.04 3.55
CA HIS A 49 -30.89 -6.30 3.09
C HIS A 49 -30.16 -7.00 1.94
N TYR A 50 -30.05 -8.33 1.97
CA TYR A 50 -29.50 -9.10 0.86
C TYR A 50 -30.36 -9.03 -0.41
N GLU A 51 -31.68 -9.01 -0.25
CA GLU A 51 -32.60 -8.84 -1.39
C GLU A 51 -32.46 -7.45 -2.01
N GLU A 52 -32.47 -6.40 -1.21
CA GLU A 52 -32.24 -5.03 -1.68
C GLU A 52 -30.90 -4.92 -2.42
N ARG A 53 -29.84 -5.49 -1.86
CA ARG A 53 -28.52 -5.51 -2.50
C ARG A 53 -28.53 -6.23 -3.85
N LYS A 54 -29.19 -7.38 -3.93
CA LYS A 54 -29.39 -8.11 -5.18
C LYS A 54 -30.08 -7.22 -6.24
N ASP A 55 -31.16 -6.55 -5.85
CA ASP A 55 -31.94 -5.72 -6.77
C ASP A 55 -31.16 -4.49 -7.26
N VAL A 56 -30.36 -3.87 -6.39
CA VAL A 56 -29.44 -2.77 -6.75
C VAL A 56 -28.42 -3.24 -7.79
N ILE A 57 -27.82 -4.43 -7.61
CA ILE A 57 -26.82 -4.98 -8.53
C ILE A 57 -27.44 -5.30 -9.88
N LEU A 58 -28.60 -5.94 -9.90
CA LEU A 58 -29.30 -6.29 -11.14
C LEU A 58 -29.73 -5.03 -11.91
N ARG A 59 -30.21 -4.00 -11.20
CA ARG A 59 -30.54 -2.70 -11.79
C ARG A 59 -29.30 -2.05 -12.41
N LYS A 60 -28.18 -2.02 -11.70
CA LYS A 60 -26.90 -1.51 -12.20
C LYS A 60 -26.45 -2.20 -13.49
N PHE A 61 -26.62 -3.52 -13.59
CA PHE A 61 -26.29 -4.26 -14.81
C PHE A 61 -27.24 -3.92 -15.95
N ALA A 62 -28.55 -3.78 -15.66
CA ALA A 62 -29.55 -3.40 -16.65
C ALA A 62 -29.33 -1.97 -17.20
N GLU A 63 -29.11 -0.99 -16.33
CA GLU A 63 -28.85 0.41 -16.69
C GLU A 63 -27.60 0.57 -17.56
N ASN A 64 -26.55 -0.18 -17.26
CA ASN A 64 -25.30 -0.16 -18.03
C ASN A 64 -25.31 -1.14 -19.22
N ARG A 65 -26.42 -1.81 -19.50
CA ARG A 65 -26.57 -2.82 -20.57
C ARG A 65 -25.49 -3.89 -20.54
N ILE A 66 -25.07 -4.30 -19.33
CA ILE A 66 -24.06 -5.33 -19.13
C ILE A 66 -24.71 -6.70 -19.23
N ASP A 67 -24.27 -7.51 -20.19
CA ASP A 67 -24.60 -8.94 -20.19
C ASP A 67 -23.72 -9.66 -19.15
N TRP A 68 -24.25 -9.72 -17.91
CA TRP A 68 -23.51 -10.22 -16.75
C TRP A 68 -23.51 -11.76 -16.69
N THR A 69 -22.45 -12.29 -16.10
CA THR A 69 -22.32 -13.72 -15.79
C THR A 69 -22.67 -13.99 -14.31
N LEU A 70 -22.99 -15.26 -13.98
CA LEU A 70 -23.23 -15.66 -12.58
C LEU A 70 -22.05 -15.37 -11.66
N ASN A 71 -20.81 -15.44 -12.19
CA ASN A 71 -19.60 -15.10 -11.43
C ASN A 71 -19.51 -13.59 -11.18
N GLN A 72 -19.79 -12.76 -12.18
CA GLN A 72 -19.80 -11.30 -12.01
C GLN A 72 -20.86 -10.85 -11.00
N PHE A 73 -22.04 -11.49 -11.02
CA PHE A 73 -23.05 -11.20 -10.01
C PHE A 73 -22.58 -11.58 -8.60
N GLU A 74 -22.01 -12.78 -8.43
CA GLU A 74 -21.48 -13.23 -7.13
C GLU A 74 -20.39 -12.29 -6.62
N GLU A 75 -19.47 -11.87 -7.48
CA GLU A 75 -18.38 -10.94 -7.16
C GLU A 75 -18.94 -9.58 -6.67
N GLU A 76 -19.93 -9.02 -7.35
CA GLU A 76 -20.60 -7.78 -6.93
C GLU A 76 -21.41 -7.98 -5.65
N PHE A 77 -22.10 -9.12 -5.53
CA PHE A 77 -22.98 -9.43 -4.40
C PHE A 77 -22.20 -9.68 -3.12
N LEU A 78 -21.14 -10.45 -3.16
CA LEU A 78 -20.28 -10.70 -2.00
C LEU A 78 -19.39 -9.48 -1.67
N GLY A 79 -19.32 -8.50 -2.58
CA GLY A 79 -18.37 -7.41 -2.47
C GLY A 79 -16.91 -7.89 -2.62
N VAL A 80 -16.77 -9.17 -2.96
CA VAL A 80 -15.52 -9.79 -3.38
C VAL A 80 -15.38 -9.48 -4.86
N SER A 81 -15.24 -8.19 -5.21
CA SER A 81 -14.72 -7.92 -6.53
C SER A 81 -13.34 -8.59 -6.54
N LYS A 82 -13.02 -9.34 -7.58
CA LYS A 82 -11.64 -9.71 -7.96
C LYS A 82 -10.87 -8.44 -8.32
N ARG A 83 -11.04 -7.39 -7.50
CA ARG A 83 -10.38 -6.13 -7.65
C ARG A 83 -8.95 -6.38 -7.26
N GLY A 84 -8.18 -6.51 -8.27
CA GLY A 84 -6.73 -6.50 -8.28
C GLY A 84 -6.07 -7.52 -7.36
N LYS A 85 -5.22 -8.32 -7.97
CA LYS A 85 -4.20 -9.03 -7.21
C LYS A 85 -3.23 -7.98 -6.66
N VAL A 86 -2.86 -8.14 -5.40
CA VAL A 86 -1.90 -7.23 -4.74
C VAL A 86 -0.60 -7.13 -5.53
N TYR A 87 -0.11 -8.25 -6.06
CA TYR A 87 1.10 -8.32 -6.86
C TYR A 87 1.01 -7.50 -8.14
N ASP A 88 -0.06 -7.67 -8.93
CA ASP A 88 -0.25 -6.97 -10.19
C ASP A 88 -0.39 -5.46 -9.97
N TYR A 89 -1.05 -5.08 -8.87
CA TYR A 89 -1.18 -3.69 -8.49
C TYR A 89 0.16 -3.07 -8.05
N PHE A 90 1.02 -3.83 -7.34
CA PHE A 90 2.38 -3.40 -7.04
C PHE A 90 3.15 -3.09 -8.33
N LEU A 91 3.12 -4.00 -9.32
CA LEU A 91 3.81 -3.82 -10.60
C LEU A 91 3.28 -2.58 -11.33
N LYS A 92 1.97 -2.43 -11.43
CA LYS A 92 1.33 -1.23 -12.02
C LYS A 92 1.84 0.06 -11.37
N GLN A 93 1.92 0.10 -10.03
CA GLN A 93 2.39 1.28 -9.30
C GLN A 93 3.90 1.53 -9.50
N ILE A 94 4.71 0.49 -9.57
CA ILE A 94 6.14 0.59 -9.88
C ILE A 94 6.34 1.21 -11.26
N ASP A 95 5.61 0.76 -12.27
CA ASP A 95 5.71 1.28 -13.62
C ASP A 95 5.28 2.75 -13.71
N ILE A 96 4.19 3.13 -13.03
CA ILE A 96 3.76 4.53 -12.94
C ILE A 96 4.84 5.39 -12.29
N LEU A 97 5.43 4.93 -11.18
CA LEU A 97 6.48 5.67 -10.46
C LEU A 97 7.74 5.84 -11.31
N LYS A 98 8.10 4.82 -12.11
CA LYS A 98 9.22 4.92 -13.07
C LYS A 98 8.91 5.92 -14.19
N ALA A 99 7.74 5.82 -14.80
CA ALA A 99 7.30 6.71 -15.86
C ALA A 99 7.22 8.17 -15.43
N THR A 100 6.91 8.42 -14.15
CA THR A 100 6.86 9.77 -13.55
C THR A 100 8.18 10.20 -12.91
N ASN A 101 9.29 9.49 -13.17
CA ASN A 101 10.64 9.77 -12.65
C ASN A 101 10.76 9.76 -11.10
N HIS A 102 9.86 9.06 -10.41
CA HIS A 102 9.92 8.85 -8.95
C HIS A 102 10.72 7.59 -8.60
N ILE A 103 11.95 7.50 -9.10
CA ILE A 103 12.79 6.28 -9.07
C ILE A 103 13.03 5.78 -7.63
N GLY A 104 13.23 6.69 -6.66
CA GLY A 104 13.42 6.32 -5.25
C GLY A 104 12.20 5.57 -4.68
N ASN A 105 11.00 6.06 -4.97
CA ASN A 105 9.75 5.42 -4.56
C ASN A 105 9.53 4.10 -5.31
N ALA A 106 9.82 4.03 -6.61
CA ALA A 106 9.74 2.80 -7.38
C ALA A 106 10.62 1.70 -6.76
N LYS A 107 11.87 2.02 -6.42
CA LYS A 107 12.78 1.09 -5.72
C LYS A 107 12.26 0.65 -4.35
N ALA A 108 11.58 1.53 -3.60
CA ALA A 108 10.95 1.18 -2.33
C ALA A 108 9.84 0.13 -2.51
N TYR A 109 9.00 0.33 -3.52
CA TYR A 109 7.93 -0.61 -3.88
C TYR A 109 8.50 -1.95 -4.38
N GLU A 110 9.49 -1.93 -5.27
CA GLU A 110 10.18 -3.14 -5.76
C GLU A 110 10.78 -3.96 -4.62
N ARG A 111 11.51 -3.29 -3.72
CA ARG A 111 12.13 -3.95 -2.56
C ARG A 111 11.07 -4.57 -1.64
N THR A 112 9.98 -3.85 -1.38
CA THR A 112 8.89 -4.33 -0.52
C THR A 112 8.21 -5.54 -1.17
N LEU A 113 7.91 -5.49 -2.48
CA LEU A 113 7.33 -6.61 -3.22
C LEU A 113 8.25 -7.84 -3.21
N HIS A 114 9.56 -7.64 -3.39
CA HIS A 114 10.55 -8.72 -3.32
C HIS A 114 10.54 -9.40 -1.93
N VAL A 115 10.51 -8.61 -0.86
CA VAL A 115 10.49 -9.14 0.51
C VAL A 115 9.17 -9.85 0.81
N LEU A 116 8.03 -9.29 0.37
CA LEU A 116 6.73 -9.96 0.46
C LEU A 116 6.74 -11.31 -0.28
N GLY A 117 7.38 -11.40 -1.45
CA GLY A 117 7.52 -12.64 -2.21
C GLY A 117 8.41 -13.70 -1.54
N LYS A 118 9.36 -13.28 -0.70
CA LYS A 118 10.13 -14.23 0.15
C LYS A 118 9.26 -14.82 1.26
N TYR A 119 8.46 -14.00 1.91
CA TYR A 119 7.55 -14.38 2.97
C TYR A 119 6.35 -15.17 2.44
N ASP A 120 5.67 -14.66 1.43
CA ASP A 120 4.44 -15.23 0.89
C ASP A 120 4.65 -15.75 -0.54
N LYS A 121 4.80 -17.08 -0.68
CA LYS A 121 5.00 -17.73 -1.99
C LYS A 121 3.79 -17.60 -2.91
N LYS A 122 2.60 -17.30 -2.33
CA LYS A 122 1.34 -17.10 -3.07
C LYS A 122 1.01 -15.64 -3.34
N ILE A 123 1.94 -14.71 -3.10
CA ILE A 123 1.70 -13.26 -3.27
C ILE A 123 1.16 -12.89 -4.66
N LYS A 124 1.56 -13.64 -5.70
CA LYS A 124 1.09 -13.43 -7.08
C LYS A 124 -0.41 -13.72 -7.28
N GLU A 125 -0.98 -14.52 -6.40
CA GLU A 125 -2.39 -14.90 -6.45
C GLU A 125 -3.22 -14.18 -5.41
N ARG A 126 -2.56 -13.55 -4.43
CA ARG A 126 -3.19 -12.94 -3.27
C ARG A 126 -4.05 -11.74 -3.65
N LEU A 127 -5.30 -11.76 -3.17
CA LEU A 127 -6.25 -10.66 -3.35
C LEU A 127 -6.13 -9.65 -2.20
N PHE A 128 -6.55 -8.40 -2.43
CA PHE A 128 -6.53 -7.35 -1.41
C PHE A 128 -7.24 -7.72 -0.10
N PRO A 129 -8.43 -8.36 -0.08
CA PRO A 129 -9.10 -8.75 1.16
C PRO A 129 -8.32 -9.72 2.04
N GLU A 130 -7.35 -10.45 1.47
CA GLU A 130 -6.52 -11.41 2.19
C GLU A 130 -5.31 -10.75 2.87
N VAL A 131 -5.04 -9.46 2.57
CA VAL A 131 -4.01 -8.66 3.24
C VAL A 131 -4.65 -7.90 4.40
N ASP A 132 -5.14 -8.65 5.35
CA ASP A 132 -5.79 -8.18 6.58
C ASP A 132 -4.77 -7.95 7.72
N ILE A 133 -5.26 -7.62 8.91
CA ILE A 133 -4.43 -7.41 10.10
C ILE A 133 -3.64 -8.66 10.49
N LYS A 134 -4.22 -9.87 10.30
CA LYS A 134 -3.54 -11.13 10.62
C LYS A 134 -2.36 -11.35 9.69
N TYR A 135 -2.55 -11.06 8.40
CA TYR A 135 -1.48 -11.14 7.41
C TYR A 135 -0.33 -10.19 7.73
N VAL A 136 -0.64 -8.93 8.07
CA VAL A 136 0.37 -7.92 8.42
C VAL A 136 1.12 -8.29 9.68
N ASN A 137 0.43 -8.78 10.72
CA ASN A 137 1.07 -9.26 11.93
C ASN A 137 2.01 -10.44 11.65
N ALA A 138 1.57 -11.43 10.87
CA ALA A 138 2.39 -12.58 10.52
C ALA A 138 3.61 -12.17 9.67
N PHE A 139 3.44 -11.23 8.75
CA PHE A 139 4.55 -10.66 7.98
C PHE A 139 5.55 -9.93 8.88
N ASN A 140 5.09 -9.11 9.84
CA ASN A 140 5.97 -8.45 10.81
C ASN A 140 6.79 -9.45 11.63
N VAL A 141 6.14 -10.52 12.13
CA VAL A 141 6.82 -11.59 12.90
C VAL A 141 7.85 -12.32 12.02
N ALA A 142 7.55 -12.57 10.76
CA ALA A 142 8.49 -13.20 9.83
C ALA A 142 9.72 -12.32 9.60
N LEU A 143 9.54 -11.02 9.41
CA LEU A 143 10.64 -10.06 9.29
C LEU A 143 11.51 -9.99 10.54
N GLU A 144 10.90 -10.08 11.73
CA GLU A 144 11.61 -10.11 13.01
C GLU A 144 12.47 -11.36 13.14
N LYS A 145 11.95 -12.52 12.76
CA LYS A 145 12.70 -13.79 12.74
C LYS A 145 13.90 -13.73 11.78
N ASP A 146 13.78 -12.98 10.69
CA ASP A 146 14.87 -12.70 9.75
C ASP A 146 15.85 -11.62 10.23
N ASN A 147 15.80 -11.26 11.54
CA ASN A 147 16.64 -10.25 12.17
C ASN A 147 16.51 -8.84 11.56
N CYS A 148 15.37 -8.51 10.96
CA CYS A 148 15.11 -7.14 10.51
C CYS A 148 14.83 -6.24 11.72
N CYS A 149 15.62 -5.16 11.87
CA CYS A 149 15.39 -4.15 12.91
C CYS A 149 14.03 -3.43 12.70
N GLY A 150 13.48 -2.86 13.78
CA GLY A 150 12.17 -2.21 13.78
C GLY A 150 12.03 -1.14 12.71
N ASN A 151 13.04 -0.30 12.50
CA ASN A 151 13.04 0.73 11.45
C ASN A 151 12.96 0.14 10.03
N THR A 152 13.57 -1.02 9.78
CA THR A 152 13.46 -1.73 8.49
C THR A 152 12.06 -2.33 8.31
N ARG A 153 11.50 -2.94 9.36
CA ARG A 153 10.12 -3.45 9.37
C ARG A 153 9.14 -2.30 9.13
N LYS A 154 9.32 -1.18 9.83
CA LYS A 154 8.56 0.06 9.64
C LYS A 154 8.57 0.53 8.19
N TYR A 155 9.73 0.50 7.52
CA TYR A 155 9.87 0.89 6.12
C TYR A 155 9.01 0.03 5.19
N TYR A 156 9.06 -1.30 5.29
CA TYR A 156 8.25 -2.18 4.46
C TYR A 156 6.75 -2.02 4.73
N LEU A 157 6.36 -1.92 5.98
CA LEU A 157 4.95 -1.75 6.36
C LEU A 157 4.40 -0.37 5.97
N LYS A 158 5.20 0.70 6.03
CA LYS A 158 4.82 2.02 5.49
C LYS A 158 4.57 1.96 3.98
N THR A 159 5.42 1.26 3.24
CA THR A 159 5.26 1.09 1.79
C THR A 159 4.00 0.29 1.47
N LEU A 160 3.75 -0.82 2.17
CA LEU A 160 2.52 -1.61 2.02
C LEU A 160 1.28 -0.78 2.35
N ARG A 161 1.31 0.01 3.44
CA ARG A 161 0.23 0.92 3.81
C ARG A 161 -0.05 1.95 2.70
N ALA A 162 0.99 2.54 2.14
CA ALA A 162 0.85 3.51 1.06
C ALA A 162 0.20 2.88 -0.19
N LEU A 163 0.59 1.65 -0.54
CA LEU A 163 -0.02 0.89 -1.62
C LEU A 163 -1.51 0.64 -1.37
N LEU A 164 -1.86 0.13 -0.17
CA LEU A 164 -3.26 -0.18 0.19
C LEU A 164 -4.12 1.08 0.20
N ASN A 165 -3.62 2.20 0.74
CA ASN A 165 -4.34 3.47 0.74
C ASN A 165 -4.63 3.94 -0.70
N LYS A 166 -3.67 3.79 -1.60
CA LYS A 166 -3.85 4.14 -3.01
C LYS A 166 -4.86 3.20 -3.68
N ALA A 167 -4.77 1.90 -3.43
CA ALA A 167 -5.72 0.92 -3.95
C ALA A 167 -7.16 1.20 -3.47
N ILE A 168 -7.35 1.59 -2.21
CA ILE A 168 -8.66 1.98 -1.67
C ILE A 168 -9.18 3.25 -2.37
N LYS A 169 -8.32 4.26 -2.54
CA LYS A 169 -8.69 5.50 -3.24
C LYS A 169 -9.09 5.23 -4.70
N GLU A 170 -8.40 4.32 -5.38
CA GLU A 170 -8.68 3.91 -6.76
C GLU A 170 -9.83 2.87 -6.84
N LYS A 171 -10.45 2.51 -5.71
CA LYS A 171 -11.52 1.50 -5.61
C LYS A 171 -11.11 0.09 -6.05
N GLU A 172 -9.83 -0.21 -6.05
CA GLU A 172 -9.26 -1.54 -6.30
C GLU A 172 -9.28 -2.42 -5.03
N ALA A 173 -9.29 -1.82 -3.84
CA ALA A 173 -9.38 -2.49 -2.56
C ALA A 173 -10.55 -1.95 -1.73
N SER A 174 -11.09 -2.80 -0.84
CA SER A 174 -12.12 -2.37 0.12
C SER A 174 -11.49 -1.84 1.40
N PRO A 175 -12.02 -0.78 2.02
CA PRO A 175 -11.57 -0.33 3.34
C PRO A 175 -11.94 -1.31 4.48
N THR A 176 -12.83 -2.27 4.24
CA THR A 176 -13.36 -3.18 5.28
C THR A 176 -12.28 -4.07 5.89
N THR A 177 -11.30 -4.50 5.10
CA THR A 177 -10.19 -5.36 5.54
C THR A 177 -8.89 -4.61 5.75
N TYR A 178 -8.95 -3.26 5.79
CA TYR A 178 -7.77 -2.42 5.89
C TYR A 178 -7.00 -2.64 7.21
N PRO A 179 -5.74 -3.10 7.16
CA PRO A 179 -5.02 -3.55 8.36
C PRO A 179 -4.43 -2.44 9.22
N PHE A 180 -4.38 -1.20 8.75
CA PHE A 180 -3.72 -0.07 9.42
C PHE A 180 -4.69 0.99 9.94
N GLY A 181 -5.99 0.69 10.00
CA GLY A 181 -7.02 1.58 10.53
C GLY A 181 -7.03 1.66 12.06
N SER A 182 -8.06 2.30 12.61
CA SER A 182 -8.28 2.35 14.04
C SER A 182 -8.41 0.92 14.62
N GLY A 183 -7.61 0.60 15.64
CA GLY A 183 -7.49 -0.76 16.18
C GLY A 183 -6.71 -1.74 15.28
N GLY A 184 -6.11 -1.27 14.18
CA GLY A 184 -5.26 -2.06 13.29
C GLY A 184 -3.80 -2.11 13.74
N PHE A 185 -2.91 -2.46 12.82
CA PHE A 185 -1.48 -2.57 13.09
C PHE A 185 -0.83 -1.19 13.25
N GLU A 186 -0.19 -0.97 14.39
CA GLU A 186 0.48 0.29 14.73
C GLU A 186 1.94 0.30 14.24
N ILE A 187 2.16 0.88 13.05
CA ILE A 187 3.51 0.93 12.44
C ILE A 187 4.49 1.75 13.28
N ASN A 188 4.01 2.77 14.01
CA ASN A 188 4.90 3.64 14.78
C ASN A 188 5.50 2.95 16.02
N SER A 189 4.87 1.88 16.51
CA SER A 189 5.42 1.07 17.62
C SER A 189 6.75 0.38 17.26
N LEU A 190 7.06 0.28 15.95
CA LEU A 190 8.31 -0.31 15.46
C LEU A 190 9.49 0.68 15.40
N GLU A 191 9.28 1.92 15.83
CA GLU A 191 10.33 2.94 15.77
C GLU A 191 11.41 2.65 16.82
N GLU A 192 12.63 2.55 16.33
CA GLU A 192 13.83 2.36 17.16
C GLU A 192 14.73 3.58 17.03
N GLU A 193 15.27 4.05 18.13
CA GLU A 193 16.27 5.10 18.11
C GLU A 193 17.52 4.62 17.35
N THR A 194 17.94 5.42 16.38
CA THR A 194 19.20 5.17 15.68
C THR A 194 20.31 6.00 16.28
N ARG A 195 21.40 5.34 16.61
CA ARG A 195 22.62 6.04 17.07
C ARG A 195 23.04 7.04 16.00
N LYS A 196 23.03 8.33 16.35
CA LYS A 196 23.57 9.38 15.49
C LYS A 196 25.08 9.16 15.35
N ARG A 197 25.55 9.05 14.13
CA ARG A 197 26.97 8.96 13.81
C ARG A 197 27.43 10.35 13.37
N TYR A 198 28.48 10.85 13.99
CA TYR A 198 29.13 12.10 13.62
C TYR A 198 30.62 11.86 13.63
N LEU A 199 31.35 12.67 12.85
CA LEU A 199 32.82 12.72 12.88
C LEU A 199 33.24 13.74 13.92
N LEU A 200 34.23 13.41 14.69
CA LEU A 200 34.89 14.37 15.55
C LEU A 200 35.69 15.37 14.71
N SER A 201 36.01 16.54 15.27
CA SER A 201 36.79 17.57 14.59
C SER A 201 38.18 17.05 14.15
N GLU A 202 38.74 16.16 14.94
CA GLU A 202 40.03 15.50 14.66
C GLU A 202 39.93 14.56 13.45
N ASP A 203 38.85 13.75 13.38
CA ASP A 203 38.61 12.85 12.25
C ASP A 203 38.38 13.65 10.94
N LEU A 204 37.71 14.80 11.08
CA LEU A 204 37.47 15.68 9.94
C LEU A 204 38.77 16.34 9.44
N ALA A 205 39.64 16.78 10.34
CA ALA A 205 40.96 17.29 9.99
C ALA A 205 41.80 16.21 9.29
N LEU A 206 41.86 15.00 9.86
CA LEU A 206 42.52 13.87 9.26
C LEU A 206 41.99 13.57 7.85
N LEU A 207 40.67 13.54 7.69
CA LEU A 207 40.05 13.32 6.38
C LEU A 207 40.44 14.41 5.37
N LYS A 208 40.56 15.66 5.81
CA LYS A 208 41.00 16.80 4.98
C LYS A 208 42.43 16.67 4.54
N ASP A 209 43.33 16.26 5.43
CA ASP A 209 44.77 16.28 5.23
C ASP A 209 45.34 14.97 4.66
N THR A 210 44.51 13.95 4.45
CA THR A 210 44.91 12.64 3.94
C THR A 210 44.33 12.37 2.56
N PRO A 211 44.94 12.82 1.45
CA PRO A 211 44.51 12.46 0.10
C PRO A 211 44.65 10.95 -0.12
N GLN A 212 43.87 10.42 -1.01
CA GLN A 212 43.80 8.98 -1.31
C GLN A 212 44.34 8.68 -2.69
N ASP A 213 45.20 7.64 -2.80
CA ASP A 213 45.76 7.19 -4.08
C ASP A 213 44.68 6.56 -5.00
N ASN A 214 43.67 5.94 -4.41
CA ASN A 214 42.55 5.37 -5.16
C ASN A 214 41.59 6.48 -5.63
N TYR A 215 41.39 6.60 -6.94
CA TYR A 215 40.56 7.63 -7.57
C TYR A 215 39.14 7.68 -6.96
N THR A 216 38.49 6.52 -6.76
CA THR A 216 37.15 6.47 -6.24
C THR A 216 37.05 6.95 -4.78
N LEU A 217 38.03 6.57 -3.96
CA LEU A 217 38.10 7.02 -2.58
C LEU A 217 38.38 8.52 -2.49
N GLU A 218 39.34 9.01 -3.30
CA GLU A 218 39.65 10.44 -3.36
C GLU A 218 38.47 11.27 -3.85
N TYR A 219 37.78 10.82 -4.89
CA TYR A 219 36.56 11.47 -5.37
C TYR A 219 35.48 11.52 -4.28
N THR A 220 35.26 10.41 -3.58
CA THR A 220 34.28 10.33 -2.48
C THR A 220 34.67 11.27 -1.32
N ARG A 221 35.93 11.31 -0.96
CA ARG A 221 36.49 12.22 0.05
C ARG A 221 36.21 13.69 -0.32
N ARG A 222 36.53 14.08 -1.55
CA ARG A 222 36.27 15.45 -2.04
C ARG A 222 34.79 15.80 -2.05
N LEU A 223 33.93 14.90 -2.47
CA LEU A 223 32.47 15.11 -2.40
C LEU A 223 31.97 15.29 -0.97
N PHE A 224 32.49 14.50 -0.04
CA PHE A 224 32.14 14.63 1.38
C PHE A 224 32.58 15.98 1.93
N LEU A 225 33.84 16.38 1.69
CA LEU A 225 34.36 17.66 2.16
C LEU A 225 33.65 18.84 1.51
N PHE A 226 33.31 18.76 0.23
CA PHE A 226 32.53 19.76 -0.46
C PHE A 226 31.11 19.88 0.20
N SER A 227 30.42 18.75 0.40
CA SER A 227 29.14 18.76 1.10
C SER A 227 29.24 19.38 2.49
N TYR A 228 30.27 19.02 3.25
CA TYR A 228 30.51 19.55 4.59
C TYR A 228 30.70 21.08 4.58
N HIS A 229 31.58 21.59 3.71
CA HIS A 229 31.86 23.03 3.61
C HIS A 229 30.65 23.81 3.03
N CYS A 230 29.79 23.16 2.25
CA CYS A 230 28.55 23.73 1.75
C CYS A 230 27.35 23.46 2.66
N PHE A 231 27.55 23.33 3.98
CA PHE A 231 26.51 23.13 5.00
C PHE A 231 25.60 21.92 4.79
N GLY A 232 26.17 20.82 4.28
CA GLY A 232 25.43 19.55 4.14
C GLY A 232 24.57 19.48 2.87
N VAL A 233 25.04 20.08 1.77
CA VAL A 233 24.36 19.93 0.47
C VAL A 233 24.26 18.45 0.10
N SER A 234 23.06 18.02 -0.36
CA SER A 234 22.81 16.62 -0.66
C SER A 234 23.55 16.17 -1.92
N PHE A 235 23.90 14.87 -2.00
CA PHE A 235 24.56 14.31 -3.18
C PHE A 235 23.73 14.53 -4.47
N ILE A 236 22.40 14.41 -4.37
CA ILE A 236 21.52 14.61 -5.54
C ILE A 236 21.54 16.07 -6.01
N ASP A 237 21.64 17.03 -5.09
CA ASP A 237 21.76 18.44 -5.44
C ASP A 237 23.11 18.71 -6.08
N MET A 238 24.22 18.21 -5.47
CA MET A 238 25.58 18.32 -6.05
C MET A 238 25.67 17.75 -7.47
N ALA A 239 25.02 16.61 -7.71
CA ALA A 239 25.02 15.96 -9.02
C ALA A 239 24.30 16.77 -10.11
N THR A 240 23.51 17.78 -9.73
CA THR A 240 22.81 18.67 -10.66
C THR A 240 23.49 20.03 -10.83
N PHE A 241 24.58 20.30 -10.12
CA PHE A 241 25.27 21.59 -10.22
C PHE A 241 25.96 21.75 -11.56
N THR A 242 25.84 22.96 -12.09
CA THR A 242 26.50 23.43 -13.31
C THR A 242 27.17 24.78 -13.04
N SER A 243 27.97 25.30 -13.97
CA SER A 243 28.53 26.64 -13.86
C SER A 243 27.50 27.75 -13.71
N GLN A 244 26.25 27.51 -14.13
CA GLN A 244 25.14 28.46 -13.96
C GLN A 244 24.68 28.61 -12.52
N ASN A 245 25.07 27.70 -11.64
CA ASN A 245 24.76 27.79 -10.22
C ASN A 245 25.73 28.65 -9.44
N ILE A 246 26.78 29.17 -10.10
CA ILE A 246 27.80 30.07 -9.47
C ILE A 246 27.37 31.51 -9.74
N GLU A 247 27.03 32.22 -8.70
CA GLU A 247 26.79 33.68 -8.74
C GLU A 247 27.98 34.42 -8.15
N ARG A 248 28.45 35.43 -8.86
CA ARG A 248 29.54 36.31 -8.43
C ARG A 248 28.94 37.62 -7.96
N LEU A 249 29.09 37.89 -6.69
CA LEU A 249 28.68 39.14 -6.06
C LEU A 249 29.95 39.89 -5.61
N GLU A 250 29.83 41.16 -5.24
CA GLU A 250 30.94 41.94 -4.69
C GLU A 250 31.58 41.30 -3.45
N THR A 251 30.81 40.51 -2.70
CA THR A 251 31.20 39.84 -1.47
C THR A 251 31.85 38.46 -1.69
N GLY A 252 31.85 37.93 -2.92
CA GLY A 252 32.43 36.63 -3.24
C GLY A 252 31.63 35.80 -4.23
N GLU A 253 32.02 34.54 -4.37
CA GLU A 253 31.34 33.57 -5.21
C GLU A 253 30.38 32.71 -4.35
N TYR A 254 29.16 32.54 -4.83
CA TYR A 254 28.11 31.81 -4.14
C TYR A 254 27.53 30.71 -5.03
N ILE A 255 27.18 29.56 -4.43
CA ILE A 255 26.43 28.51 -5.10
C ILE A 255 24.93 28.72 -4.82
N VAL A 256 24.19 29.10 -5.87
CA VAL A 256 22.74 29.35 -5.78
C VAL A 256 21.98 28.23 -6.49
N TYR A 257 21.12 27.54 -5.76
CA TYR A 257 20.38 26.41 -6.30
C TYR A 257 19.02 26.24 -5.58
N LYS A 258 18.08 25.58 -6.27
CA LYS A 258 16.85 25.10 -5.65
C LYS A 258 17.01 23.63 -5.32
N ARG A 259 16.69 23.23 -4.10
CA ARG A 259 16.80 21.82 -3.70
C ARG A 259 15.96 20.93 -4.62
N TYR A 260 16.53 19.81 -5.02
CA TYR A 260 15.84 18.83 -5.88
C TYR A 260 14.47 18.40 -5.32
N GLU A 261 14.36 18.23 -4.01
CA GLU A 261 13.10 17.92 -3.35
C GLU A 261 12.02 19.00 -3.50
N GLU A 262 12.39 20.28 -3.54
CA GLU A 262 11.47 21.39 -3.76
C GLU A 262 10.99 21.46 -5.21
N LEU A 263 11.88 21.17 -6.14
CA LEU A 263 11.54 21.05 -7.56
C LEU A 263 10.59 19.88 -7.81
N ALA A 264 10.81 18.75 -7.16
CA ALA A 264 9.93 17.59 -7.23
C ALA A 264 8.53 17.87 -6.67
N LYS A 265 8.45 18.58 -5.52
CA LYS A 265 7.16 19.00 -4.93
C LYS A 265 6.38 19.97 -5.81
N LYS A 266 7.06 20.91 -6.46
CA LYS A 266 6.39 21.85 -7.39
C LYS A 266 5.81 21.14 -8.61
N ARG A 267 6.51 20.16 -9.17
CA ARG A 267 5.99 19.34 -10.29
C ARG A 267 4.71 18.58 -9.88
N GLN A 268 4.67 18.01 -8.69
CA GLN A 268 3.47 17.32 -8.17
C GLN A 268 2.24 18.24 -7.98
N ASN A 269 2.44 19.54 -7.78
CA ASN A 269 1.36 20.50 -7.60
C ASN A 269 0.87 21.13 -8.92
N LEU A 270 1.62 20.99 -10.00
CA LEU A 270 1.22 21.41 -11.36
C LEU A 270 0.40 20.35 -12.10
N ASP A 271 0.49 19.09 -11.65
CA ASP A 271 -0.24 17.94 -12.21
C ASP A 271 -1.55 17.62 -11.45
N LYS A 272 -1.98 18.52 -10.56
CA LYS A 272 -3.27 18.48 -9.83
C LYS A 272 -4.23 19.54 -10.37
#